data_ff7b369c1f01e3ca2f41a84b71a6edfe
#
_entry.id   ff7b369c1f01e3ca2f41a84b71a6edfe
#
_cell.length_a   1.000
_cell.length_b   1.000
_cell.length_c   1.000
_cell.angle_alpha   90.00
_cell.angle_beta   90.00
_cell.angle_gamma   90.00
#
_symmetry.space_group_name_H-M   'P 1'
#
loop_
_entity.id
_entity.type
_entity.pdbx_description
1 polymer ?
#
loop_
_entity_poly.entity_id
_entity_poly.type
_entity_poly.pdbx_seq_one_letter_code
_entity_poly.pdbx_strand_id
1 'polypeptide(L)'
;MIRTRSFVIACAIAVLALSSGGTRAAGVLDDATILAIYDQANTADILTARLAVKYGGSEEVRALGRMVATDHVATQQMGRDLAKKLEIVPTPPDNDTSAADCARVVAMLQSKTGAEFDRAYLLSEVAFHQSVVDAIKGTLLPAIRNDQLRKLMNTVLPGFEHHLAETKAVARKMGVM
;
A
#
# COMPACT_ATOMS: atom_id res chain seq x y z
N MET A 1 4.20 25.64 -25.76
CA MET A 1 4.51 25.34 -24.35
C MET A 1 3.37 24.52 -23.75
N ILE A 2 3.48 23.19 -23.80
CA ILE A 2 2.48 22.26 -23.27
C ILE A 2 2.90 21.95 -21.84
N ARG A 3 2.13 22.45 -20.86
CA ARG A 3 2.31 22.12 -19.44
C ARG A 3 1.85 20.69 -19.22
N THR A 4 2.78 19.75 -19.15
CA THR A 4 2.53 18.39 -18.67
C THR A 4 2.14 18.45 -17.19
N ARG A 5 0.87 18.30 -16.89
CA ARG A 5 0.37 18.07 -15.55
C ARG A 5 0.78 16.65 -15.16
N SER A 6 1.77 16.52 -14.28
CA SER A 6 2.12 15.26 -13.65
C SER A 6 0.96 14.82 -12.74
N PHE A 7 0.16 13.88 -13.23
CA PHE A 7 -0.80 13.18 -12.37
C PHE A 7 -0.02 12.14 -11.55
N VAL A 8 0.27 12.47 -10.31
CA VAL A 8 0.68 11.49 -9.32
C VAL A 8 -0.58 10.74 -8.90
N ILE A 9 -0.82 9.58 -9.51
CA ILE A 9 -1.87 8.67 -9.06
C ILE A 9 -1.26 7.88 -7.90
N ALA A 10 -1.46 8.38 -6.70
CA ALA A 10 -1.21 7.60 -5.50
C ALA A 10 -2.22 6.44 -5.46
N CYS A 11 -1.76 5.22 -5.14
CA CYS A 11 -2.63 4.15 -4.65
C CYS A 11 -3.13 4.62 -3.28
N ALA A 12 -4.13 5.51 -3.30
CA ALA A 12 -4.70 6.00 -2.06
C ALA A 12 -5.46 4.82 -1.43
N ILE A 13 -4.91 4.30 -0.33
CA ILE A 13 -5.80 3.72 0.66
C ILE A 13 -6.78 4.86 0.95
N ALA A 14 -8.05 4.66 0.62
CA ALA A 14 -9.09 5.64 0.92
C ALA A 14 -9.22 5.73 2.44
N VAL A 15 -8.26 6.41 3.06
CA VAL A 15 -8.40 6.91 4.42
C VAL A 15 -9.44 8.02 4.29
N LEU A 16 -10.64 7.77 4.79
CA LEU A 16 -11.75 8.71 4.84
C LEU A 16 -11.24 10.09 5.29
N ALA A 17 -11.03 10.97 4.32
CA ALA A 17 -10.97 12.40 4.60
C ALA A 17 -12.36 12.81 5.06
N LEU A 18 -12.51 13.14 6.33
CA LEU A 18 -13.69 13.74 6.91
C LEU A 18 -13.89 15.13 6.28
N SER A 19 -14.49 15.19 5.09
CA SER A 19 -15.01 16.43 4.55
C SER A 19 -16.39 16.64 5.18
N SER A 20 -16.48 17.65 6.02
CA SER A 20 -17.72 18.17 6.62
C SER A 20 -18.70 18.60 5.53
N GLY A 21 -19.72 17.76 5.30
CA GLY A 21 -20.81 18.08 4.38
C GLY A 21 -21.66 16.87 4.05
N GLY A 22 -22.65 16.55 4.88
CA GLY A 22 -23.64 15.50 4.63
C GLY A 22 -23.52 14.33 5.58
N THR A 23 -24.51 14.15 6.44
CA THR A 23 -24.65 13.07 7.42
C THR A 23 -24.84 11.71 6.75
N ARG A 24 -23.76 11.12 6.27
CA ARG A 24 -23.65 9.68 6.04
C ARG A 24 -22.74 9.15 7.14
N ALA A 25 -23.24 8.25 7.97
CA ALA A 25 -22.43 7.62 9.01
C ALA A 25 -21.17 7.09 8.34
N ALA A 26 -20.02 7.67 8.67
CA ALA A 26 -18.74 7.11 8.29
C ALA A 26 -18.71 5.68 8.86
N GLY A 27 -18.51 4.68 8.01
CA GLY A 27 -18.43 3.29 8.45
C GLY A 27 -17.48 3.19 9.64
N VAL A 28 -17.91 2.48 10.68
CA VAL A 28 -17.10 2.34 11.92
C VAL A 28 -15.80 1.65 11.55
N LEU A 29 -14.66 2.29 11.80
CA LEU A 29 -13.35 1.68 11.64
C LEU A 29 -13.12 0.73 12.83
N ASP A 30 -13.57 -0.50 12.68
CA ASP A 30 -13.39 -1.58 13.64
C ASP A 30 -12.26 -2.55 13.26
N ASP A 31 -11.99 -3.53 14.10
CA ASP A 31 -10.89 -4.49 13.88
C ASP A 31 -11.11 -5.35 12.62
N ALA A 32 -12.35 -5.64 12.23
CA ALA A 32 -12.68 -6.38 11.01
C ALA A 32 -12.35 -5.55 9.76
N THR A 33 -12.71 -4.27 9.78
CA THR A 33 -12.41 -3.32 8.72
C THR A 33 -10.90 -3.07 8.61
N ILE A 34 -10.21 -2.93 9.74
CA ILE A 34 -8.75 -2.74 9.76
C ILE A 34 -8.02 -3.95 9.18
N LEU A 35 -8.44 -5.17 9.52
CA LEU A 35 -7.89 -6.40 8.95
C LEU A 35 -8.12 -6.49 7.44
N ALA A 36 -9.28 -6.03 6.95
CA ALA A 36 -9.57 -5.99 5.52
C ALA A 36 -8.67 -4.98 4.79
N ILE A 37 -8.54 -3.75 5.30
CA ILE A 37 -7.66 -2.72 4.76
C ILE A 37 -6.21 -3.22 4.72
N TYR A 38 -5.76 -3.87 5.78
CA TYR A 38 -4.43 -4.45 5.87
C TYR A 38 -4.18 -5.54 4.81
N ASP A 39 -5.12 -6.47 4.63
CA ASP A 39 -5.01 -7.54 3.61
C ASP A 39 -4.99 -6.96 2.18
N GLN A 40 -5.84 -5.97 1.92
CA GLN A 40 -5.92 -5.29 0.62
C GLN A 40 -4.65 -4.50 0.30
N ALA A 41 -4.09 -3.78 1.27
CA ALA A 41 -2.84 -3.05 1.10
C ALA A 41 -1.69 -4.00 0.73
N ASN A 42 -1.55 -5.12 1.47
CA ASN A 42 -0.55 -6.13 1.13
C ASN A 42 -0.80 -6.75 -0.25
N THR A 43 -2.07 -7.02 -0.62
CA THR A 43 -2.41 -7.55 -1.96
C THR A 43 -1.98 -6.61 -3.07
N ALA A 44 -2.28 -5.31 -2.94
CA ALA A 44 -1.92 -4.30 -3.93
C ALA A 44 -0.41 -4.23 -4.12
N ASP A 45 0.34 -4.22 -3.03
CA ASP A 45 1.79 -4.11 -3.06
C ASP A 45 2.45 -5.37 -3.63
N ILE A 46 2.00 -6.56 -3.25
CA ILE A 46 2.46 -7.82 -3.87
C ILE A 46 2.28 -7.80 -5.39
N LEU A 47 1.15 -7.28 -5.88
CA LEU A 47 0.87 -7.21 -7.31
C LEU A 47 1.82 -6.26 -8.03
N THR A 48 2.00 -5.03 -7.53
CA THR A 48 2.90 -4.03 -8.13
C THR A 48 4.35 -4.45 -8.06
N ALA A 49 4.79 -5.01 -6.93
CA ALA A 49 6.14 -5.54 -6.76
C ALA A 49 6.45 -6.70 -7.72
N ARG A 50 5.49 -7.61 -7.96
CA ARG A 50 5.64 -8.67 -8.97
C ARG A 50 5.75 -8.12 -10.40
N LEU A 51 5.07 -7.01 -10.70
CA LEU A 51 5.28 -6.32 -11.97
C LEU A 51 6.70 -5.75 -12.08
N ALA A 52 7.24 -5.18 -10.98
CA ALA A 52 8.62 -4.71 -10.94
C ALA A 52 9.64 -5.83 -11.16
N VAL A 53 9.40 -7.01 -10.57
CA VAL A 53 10.24 -8.19 -10.83
C VAL A 53 10.22 -8.58 -12.31
N LYS A 54 9.04 -8.52 -12.93
CA LYS A 54 8.85 -9.01 -14.32
C LYS A 54 9.25 -7.99 -15.39
N TYR A 55 8.94 -6.71 -15.15
CA TYR A 55 9.04 -5.66 -16.17
C TYR A 55 10.05 -4.56 -15.84
N GLY A 56 10.65 -4.57 -14.64
CA GLY A 56 11.67 -3.60 -14.25
C GLY A 56 12.82 -3.54 -15.22
N GLY A 57 13.16 -2.35 -15.70
CA GLY A 57 14.25 -2.11 -16.65
C GLY A 57 15.63 -2.28 -15.98
N SER A 58 15.76 -1.83 -14.72
CA SER A 58 17.00 -1.92 -13.95
C SER A 58 17.00 -3.11 -12.99
N GLU A 59 18.20 -3.58 -12.61
CA GLU A 59 18.33 -4.62 -11.60
C GLU A 59 17.95 -4.11 -10.22
N GLU A 60 18.19 -2.84 -9.94
CA GLU A 60 17.78 -2.18 -8.70
C GLU A 60 16.27 -2.27 -8.48
N VAL A 61 15.47 -1.98 -9.51
CA VAL A 61 14.01 -2.06 -9.43
C VAL A 61 13.54 -3.50 -9.31
N ARG A 62 14.14 -4.43 -10.06
CA ARG A 62 13.80 -5.86 -9.91
C ARG A 62 14.14 -6.41 -8.53
N ALA A 63 15.29 -6.01 -7.97
CA ALA A 63 15.70 -6.42 -6.62
C ALA A 63 14.78 -5.86 -5.55
N LEU A 64 14.43 -4.57 -5.64
CA LEU A 64 13.44 -3.93 -4.77
C LEU A 64 12.10 -4.67 -4.84
N GLY A 65 11.60 -4.95 -6.05
CA GLY A 65 10.37 -5.71 -6.24
C GLY A 65 10.38 -7.10 -5.62
N ARG A 66 11.51 -7.83 -5.70
CA ARG A 66 11.63 -9.15 -5.03
C ARG A 66 11.56 -9.03 -3.51
N MET A 67 12.26 -8.07 -2.93
CA MET A 67 12.24 -7.79 -1.50
C MET A 67 10.82 -7.48 -1.04
N VAL A 68 10.19 -6.47 -1.62
CA VAL A 68 8.84 -6.02 -1.28
C VAL A 68 7.83 -7.15 -1.44
N ALA A 69 7.83 -7.88 -2.57
CA ALA A 69 6.89 -8.98 -2.79
C ALA A 69 7.03 -10.10 -1.75
N THR A 70 8.26 -10.44 -1.36
CA THR A 70 8.54 -11.50 -0.39
C THR A 70 8.04 -11.11 1.00
N ASP A 71 8.38 -9.91 1.43
CA ASP A 71 8.04 -9.43 2.77
C ASP A 71 6.54 -9.22 2.92
N HIS A 72 5.88 -8.66 1.89
CA HIS A 72 4.42 -8.46 1.93
C HIS A 72 3.62 -9.75 1.88
N VAL A 73 4.10 -10.81 1.20
CA VAL A 73 3.48 -12.14 1.28
C VAL A 73 3.51 -12.69 2.71
N ALA A 74 4.66 -12.60 3.38
CA ALA A 74 4.78 -13.05 4.77
C ALA A 74 3.92 -12.20 5.71
N THR A 75 3.97 -10.89 5.54
CA THR A 75 3.21 -9.92 6.33
C THR A 75 1.70 -10.12 6.17
N GLN A 76 1.22 -10.33 4.94
CA GLN A 76 -0.18 -10.63 4.66
C GLN A 76 -0.63 -11.92 5.38
N GLN A 77 0.20 -12.96 5.33
CA GLN A 77 -0.11 -14.23 5.98
C GLN A 77 -0.25 -14.06 7.50
N MET A 78 0.60 -13.24 8.13
CA MET A 78 0.45 -12.92 9.56
C MET A 78 -0.91 -12.33 9.90
N GLY A 79 -1.43 -11.43 9.06
CA GLY A 79 -2.77 -10.84 9.25
C GLY A 79 -3.89 -11.85 9.09
N ARG A 80 -3.80 -12.72 8.07
CA ARG A 80 -4.77 -13.79 7.80
C ARG A 80 -4.81 -14.83 8.92
N ASP A 81 -3.64 -15.22 9.44
CA ASP A 81 -3.53 -16.14 10.56
C ASP A 81 -4.13 -15.54 11.83
N LEU A 82 -3.89 -14.23 12.06
CA LEU A 82 -4.49 -13.53 13.18
C LEU A 82 -6.02 -13.43 13.06
N ALA A 83 -6.53 -13.07 11.88
CA ALA A 83 -7.97 -13.01 11.62
C ALA A 83 -8.64 -14.37 11.92
N LYS A 84 -8.03 -15.46 11.42
CA LYS A 84 -8.50 -16.82 11.69
C LYS A 84 -8.46 -17.16 13.19
N LYS A 85 -7.37 -16.82 13.87
CA LYS A 85 -7.21 -17.07 15.32
C LYS A 85 -8.24 -16.33 16.15
N LEU A 86 -8.60 -15.11 15.75
CA LEU A 86 -9.57 -14.27 16.46
C LEU A 86 -11.01 -14.53 16.01
N GLU A 87 -11.22 -15.42 15.05
CA GLU A 87 -12.53 -15.69 14.42
C GLU A 87 -13.19 -14.42 13.84
N ILE A 88 -12.35 -13.45 13.39
CA ILE A 88 -12.79 -12.23 12.76
C ILE A 88 -12.83 -12.44 11.24
N VAL A 89 -13.97 -12.12 10.61
CA VAL A 89 -14.10 -12.06 9.15
C VAL A 89 -13.72 -10.66 8.68
N PRO A 90 -12.59 -10.48 7.98
CA PRO A 90 -12.20 -9.16 7.45
C PRO A 90 -13.29 -8.63 6.53
N THR A 91 -13.78 -7.42 6.82
CA THR A 91 -14.92 -6.81 6.11
C THR A 91 -14.52 -5.43 5.61
N PRO A 92 -14.35 -5.23 4.29
CA PRO A 92 -14.02 -3.91 3.74
C PRO A 92 -15.11 -2.88 4.06
N PRO A 93 -14.75 -1.57 4.11
CA PRO A 93 -15.74 -0.52 4.25
C PRO A 93 -16.69 -0.46 3.04
N ASP A 94 -17.94 -0.02 3.25
CA ASP A 94 -19.00 0.02 2.21
C ASP A 94 -18.59 0.80 0.93
N ASN A 95 -17.73 1.80 1.07
CA ASN A 95 -17.24 2.64 -0.02
C ASN A 95 -15.80 2.28 -0.45
N ASP A 96 -15.38 1.03 -0.25
CA ASP A 96 -14.04 0.58 -0.60
C ASP A 96 -13.77 0.69 -2.10
N THR A 97 -12.70 1.39 -2.45
CA THR A 97 -12.21 1.57 -3.83
C THR A 97 -10.86 0.91 -4.07
N SER A 98 -10.30 0.22 -3.07
CA SER A 98 -8.92 -0.27 -3.09
C SER A 98 -8.62 -1.18 -4.27
N ALA A 99 -9.55 -2.08 -4.64
CA ALA A 99 -9.40 -2.96 -5.78
C ALA A 99 -9.37 -2.19 -7.12
N ALA A 100 -10.24 -1.17 -7.26
CA ALA A 100 -10.28 -0.33 -8.47
C ALA A 100 -9.03 0.56 -8.55
N ASP A 101 -8.56 1.10 -7.42
CA ASP A 101 -7.35 1.91 -7.35
C ASP A 101 -6.11 1.08 -7.69
N CYS A 102 -6.00 -0.12 -7.13
CA CYS A 102 -4.95 -1.08 -7.46
C CYS A 102 -4.96 -1.43 -8.96
N ALA A 103 -6.14 -1.74 -9.53
CA ALA A 103 -6.28 -2.04 -10.95
C ALA A 103 -5.80 -0.87 -11.85
N ARG A 104 -6.07 0.38 -11.46
CA ARG A 104 -5.56 1.57 -12.19
C ARG A 104 -4.04 1.67 -12.16
N VAL A 105 -3.41 1.43 -11.00
CA VAL A 105 -1.94 1.45 -10.89
C VAL A 105 -1.32 0.31 -11.68
N VAL A 106 -1.87 -0.90 -11.60
CA VAL A 106 -1.44 -2.06 -12.38
C VAL A 106 -1.51 -1.76 -13.88
N ALA A 107 -2.62 -1.23 -14.38
CA ALA A 107 -2.79 -0.87 -15.78
C ALA A 107 -1.79 0.23 -16.21
N MET A 108 -1.57 1.24 -15.37
CA MET A 108 -0.59 2.30 -15.60
C MET A 108 0.82 1.72 -15.71
N LEU A 109 1.22 0.84 -14.80
CA LEU A 109 2.54 0.21 -14.83
C LEU A 109 2.71 -0.70 -16.06
N GLN A 110 1.70 -1.49 -16.40
CA GLN A 110 1.72 -2.39 -17.57
C GLN A 110 1.79 -1.65 -18.91
N SER A 111 1.41 -0.38 -18.95
CA SER A 111 1.53 0.47 -20.15
C SER A 111 2.95 1.00 -20.38
N LYS A 112 3.91 0.69 -19.52
CA LYS A 112 5.26 1.25 -19.53
C LYS A 112 6.32 0.16 -19.62
N THR A 113 7.52 0.54 -20.10
CA THR A 113 8.67 -0.35 -20.23
C THR A 113 9.97 0.38 -19.88
N GLY A 114 11.01 -0.38 -19.54
CA GLY A 114 12.36 0.15 -19.30
C GLY A 114 12.37 1.26 -18.23
N ALA A 115 13.07 2.34 -18.51
CA ALA A 115 13.23 3.46 -17.58
C ALA A 115 11.90 4.18 -17.24
N GLU A 116 10.93 4.17 -18.14
CA GLU A 116 9.60 4.73 -17.85
C GLU A 116 8.83 3.88 -16.84
N PHE A 117 8.94 2.55 -16.94
CA PHE A 117 8.39 1.64 -15.95
C PHE A 117 9.06 1.87 -14.60
N ASP A 118 10.40 1.87 -14.56
CA ASP A 118 11.16 2.04 -13.32
C ASP A 118 10.78 3.33 -12.60
N ARG A 119 10.74 4.44 -13.34
CA ARG A 119 10.32 5.72 -12.78
C ARG A 119 8.89 5.68 -12.21
N ALA A 120 7.95 5.10 -12.96
CA ALA A 120 6.55 5.04 -12.56
C ALA A 120 6.37 4.15 -11.32
N TYR A 121 7.02 2.99 -11.29
CA TYR A 121 7.01 2.08 -10.15
C TYR A 121 7.56 2.77 -8.90
N LEU A 122 8.77 3.32 -8.96
CA LEU A 122 9.40 3.97 -7.80
C LEU A 122 8.56 5.11 -7.24
N LEU A 123 7.96 5.95 -8.09
CA LEU A 123 7.11 7.04 -7.63
C LEU A 123 5.81 6.54 -6.99
N SER A 124 5.18 5.52 -7.57
CA SER A 124 3.97 4.93 -6.99
C SER A 124 4.26 4.21 -5.67
N GLU A 125 5.38 3.54 -5.58
CA GLU A 125 5.80 2.78 -4.40
C GLU A 125 6.13 3.72 -3.21
N VAL A 126 6.84 4.83 -3.48
CA VAL A 126 7.08 5.86 -2.45
C VAL A 126 5.76 6.43 -1.94
N ALA A 127 4.84 6.78 -2.84
CA ALA A 127 3.55 7.35 -2.47
C ALA A 127 2.70 6.35 -1.68
N PHE A 128 2.68 5.09 -2.11
CA PHE A 128 1.96 4.01 -1.44
C PHE A 128 2.47 3.78 -0.02
N HIS A 129 3.75 3.50 0.15
CA HIS A 129 4.32 3.24 1.49
C HIS A 129 4.21 4.44 2.42
N GLN A 130 4.38 5.68 1.91
CA GLN A 130 4.15 6.86 2.74
C GLN A 130 2.71 6.90 3.26
N SER A 131 1.72 6.67 2.37
CA SER A 131 0.30 6.67 2.76
C SER A 131 -0.03 5.56 3.75
N VAL A 132 0.55 4.34 3.57
CA VAL A 132 0.33 3.21 4.48
C VAL A 132 0.91 3.51 5.87
N VAL A 133 2.15 4.00 5.94
CA VAL A 133 2.79 4.37 7.22
C VAL A 133 1.98 5.44 7.95
N ASP A 134 1.55 6.47 7.23
CA ASP A 134 0.75 7.55 7.80
C ASP A 134 -0.61 7.05 8.30
N ALA A 135 -1.27 6.17 7.52
CA ALA A 135 -2.53 5.55 7.90
C ALA A 135 -2.39 4.65 9.13
N ILE A 136 -1.35 3.80 9.18
CA ILE A 136 -1.11 2.92 10.34
C ILE A 136 -0.94 3.76 11.60
N LYS A 137 -0.10 4.81 11.55
CA LYS A 137 0.20 5.64 12.72
C LYS A 137 -0.95 6.54 13.14
N GLY A 138 -1.55 7.23 12.16
CA GLY A 138 -2.52 8.29 12.43
C GLY A 138 -3.96 7.82 12.55
N THR A 139 -4.31 6.67 11.97
CA THR A 139 -5.71 6.24 11.83
C THR A 139 -5.95 4.84 12.37
N LEU A 140 -5.18 3.84 11.91
CA LEU A 140 -5.47 2.45 12.23
C LEU A 140 -5.11 2.11 13.68
N LEU A 141 -3.88 2.36 14.10
CA LEU A 141 -3.42 2.09 15.47
C LEU A 141 -4.30 2.74 16.54
N PRO A 142 -4.72 4.01 16.44
CA PRO A 142 -5.66 4.60 17.39
C PRO A 142 -7.03 3.94 17.44
N ALA A 143 -7.51 3.37 16.33
CA ALA A 143 -8.85 2.77 16.22
C ALA A 143 -8.89 1.30 16.66
N ILE A 144 -7.77 0.59 16.65
CA ILE A 144 -7.70 -0.83 17.02
C ILE A 144 -8.15 -1.04 18.47
N ARG A 145 -9.04 -2.01 18.65
CA ARG A 145 -9.55 -2.43 19.97
C ARG A 145 -8.91 -3.71 20.46
N ASN A 146 -8.57 -4.64 19.57
CA ASN A 146 -7.97 -5.92 19.92
C ASN A 146 -6.45 -5.79 20.11
N ASP A 147 -5.93 -6.21 21.28
CA ASP A 147 -4.50 -6.08 21.62
C ASP A 147 -3.58 -6.92 20.72
N GLN A 148 -4.04 -8.09 20.22
CA GLN A 148 -3.23 -8.90 19.32
C GLN A 148 -3.12 -8.23 17.94
N LEU A 149 -4.18 -7.57 17.45
CA LEU A 149 -4.14 -6.79 16.23
C LEU A 149 -3.24 -5.56 16.39
N ARG A 150 -3.33 -4.88 17.54
CA ARG A 150 -2.42 -3.77 17.88
C ARG A 150 -0.96 -4.24 17.88
N LYS A 151 -0.70 -5.40 18.49
CA LYS A 151 0.65 -5.99 18.49
C LYS A 151 1.13 -6.31 17.07
N LEU A 152 0.28 -6.89 16.22
CA LEU A 152 0.61 -7.15 14.81
C LEU A 152 0.99 -5.85 14.10
N MET A 153 0.16 -4.81 14.18
CA MET A 153 0.43 -3.53 13.50
C MET A 153 1.76 -2.90 13.95
N ASN A 154 2.06 -2.93 15.26
CA ASN A 154 3.33 -2.46 15.78
C ASN A 154 4.52 -3.32 15.31
N THR A 155 4.31 -4.62 15.10
CA THR A 155 5.36 -5.53 14.62
C THR A 155 5.70 -5.29 13.16
N VAL A 156 4.68 -5.01 12.32
CA VAL A 156 4.87 -4.87 10.86
C VAL A 156 5.24 -3.45 10.43
N LEU A 157 4.86 -2.43 11.20
CA LEU A 157 5.13 -1.02 10.87
C LEU A 157 6.59 -0.73 10.51
N PRO A 158 7.61 -1.21 11.26
CA PRO A 158 9.01 -0.99 10.87
C PRO A 158 9.36 -1.54 9.49
N GLY A 159 8.72 -2.63 9.04
CA GLY A 159 8.91 -3.17 7.69
C GLY A 159 8.41 -2.22 6.61
N PHE A 160 7.21 -1.65 6.79
CA PHE A 160 6.68 -0.63 5.87
C PHE A 160 7.55 0.63 5.82
N GLU A 161 8.08 1.07 6.97
CA GLU A 161 9.01 2.20 7.04
C GLU A 161 10.34 1.90 6.34
N HIS A 162 10.83 0.66 6.47
CA HIS A 162 12.03 0.19 5.77
C HIS A 162 11.82 0.19 4.26
N HIS A 163 10.71 -0.35 3.76
CA HIS A 163 10.40 -0.35 2.34
C HIS A 163 10.31 1.08 1.78
N LEU A 164 9.68 2.00 2.52
CA LEU A 164 9.65 3.41 2.14
C LEU A 164 11.06 4.02 2.02
N ALA A 165 11.94 3.71 2.98
CA ALA A 165 13.31 4.22 3.00
C ALA A 165 14.12 3.65 1.83
N GLU A 166 14.06 2.34 1.59
CA GLU A 166 14.74 1.67 0.48
C GLU A 166 14.24 2.15 -0.87
N THR A 167 12.92 2.26 -1.06
CA THR A 167 12.35 2.78 -2.30
C THR A 167 12.82 4.21 -2.58
N LYS A 168 12.83 5.08 -1.56
CA LYS A 168 13.39 6.43 -1.68
C LYS A 168 14.89 6.43 -2.01
N ALA A 169 15.65 5.49 -1.45
CA ALA A 169 17.08 5.37 -1.74
C ALA A 169 17.33 4.96 -3.20
N VAL A 170 16.60 3.95 -3.69
CA VAL A 170 16.67 3.53 -5.10
C VAL A 170 16.22 4.65 -6.03
N ALA A 171 15.12 5.34 -5.71
CA ALA A 171 14.60 6.45 -6.51
C ALA A 171 15.63 7.59 -6.64
N ARG A 172 16.30 7.96 -5.54
CA ARG A 172 17.39 8.97 -5.58
C ARG A 172 18.58 8.49 -6.39
N LYS A 173 19.04 7.23 -6.19
CA LYS A 173 20.16 6.66 -6.94
C LYS A 173 19.91 6.70 -8.45
N MET A 174 18.66 6.52 -8.87
CA MET A 174 18.25 6.51 -10.27
C MET A 174 17.86 7.91 -10.81
N GLY A 175 17.98 8.97 -10.03
CA GLY A 175 17.61 10.33 -10.44
C GLY A 175 16.10 10.51 -10.68
N VAL A 176 15.28 9.74 -9.99
CA VAL A 176 13.82 9.81 -10.09
C VAL A 176 13.24 10.83 -9.09
N MET A 177 13.98 11.07 -8.01
CA MET A 177 13.67 12.04 -6.95
C MET A 177 14.88 12.91 -6.64
#